data_5679d41f66ff382dbed5178b97627a6b
#
_entry.id   5679d41f66ff382dbed5178b97627a6b
#
_cell.length_a   1.000
_cell.length_b   1.000
_cell.length_c   1.000
_cell.angle_alpha   90.00
_cell.angle_beta   90.00
_cell.angle_gamma   90.00
#
_symmetry.space_group_name_H-M   'P 1'
#
loop_
_entity.id
_entity.type
_entity.pdbx_description
1 polymer ?
#
loop_
_entity_poly.entity_id
_entity_poly.type
_entity_poly.pdbx_seq_one_letter_code
_entity_poly.pdbx_strand_id
1 'polypeptide(L)'
;MATKEQIETLMEQLKKAPPSECFEKFDMSTAGIRAILKILNETDDKVTAGDLSECMNVSTARIAVLLKKMTAKGLIEKEHDSADGRVVVVKLTDRGKEIADKFKENLYNHIGETIDKVGMDRMMEFVEISKEIHSVMQSNCSKIDI
;
A
#
# COMPACT_ATOMS: atom_id res chain seq x y z
N MET A 1 23.52 8.88 -7.99
CA MET A 1 22.08 8.80 -8.33
C MET A 1 21.63 7.37 -8.17
N ALA A 2 20.60 7.13 -7.38
CA ALA A 2 20.14 5.76 -7.11
C ALA A 2 19.61 5.11 -8.39
N THR A 3 19.99 3.85 -8.63
CA THR A 3 19.50 3.08 -9.77
C THR A 3 18.10 2.55 -9.52
N LYS A 4 17.35 2.25 -10.58
CA LYS A 4 16.03 1.65 -10.49
C LYS A 4 16.08 0.32 -9.71
N GLU A 5 17.10 -0.49 -9.93
CA GLU A 5 17.31 -1.77 -9.24
C GLU A 5 17.51 -1.58 -7.72
N GLN A 6 18.27 -0.57 -7.31
CA GLN A 6 18.43 -0.23 -5.88
C GLN A 6 17.11 0.19 -5.24
N ILE A 7 16.31 0.99 -5.93
CA ILE A 7 15.01 1.43 -5.46
C ILE A 7 14.06 0.24 -5.30
N GLU A 8 13.98 -0.64 -6.30
CA GLU A 8 13.12 -1.84 -6.28
C GLU A 8 13.53 -2.81 -5.17
N THR A 9 14.84 -3.04 -4.99
CA THR A 9 15.38 -3.88 -3.91
C THR A 9 14.97 -3.34 -2.54
N LEU A 10 15.18 -2.05 -2.29
CA LEU A 10 14.82 -1.43 -1.01
C LEU A 10 13.31 -1.48 -0.77
N MET A 11 12.50 -1.19 -1.78
CA MET A 11 11.03 -1.27 -1.68
C MET A 11 10.57 -2.69 -1.34
N GLU A 12 11.16 -3.72 -1.92
CA GLU A 12 10.82 -5.10 -1.61
C GLU A 12 11.16 -5.46 -0.15
N GLN A 13 12.30 -5.02 0.34
CA GLN A 13 12.69 -5.25 1.73
C GLN A 13 11.79 -4.49 2.71
N LEU A 14 11.44 -3.23 2.41
CA LEU A 14 10.52 -2.44 3.23
C LEU A 14 9.10 -3.04 3.28
N LYS A 15 8.65 -3.71 2.21
CA LYS A 15 7.38 -4.44 2.22
C LYS A 15 7.38 -5.61 3.20
N LYS A 16 8.52 -6.30 3.35
CA LYS A 16 8.66 -7.48 4.23
C LYS A 16 8.79 -7.11 5.71
N ALA A 17 9.26 -5.90 5.99
CA ALA A 17 9.43 -5.39 7.34
C ALA A 17 9.14 -3.88 7.35
N PRO A 18 7.86 -3.48 7.32
CA PRO A 18 7.53 -2.07 7.38
C PRO A 18 8.04 -1.51 8.72
N PRO A 19 8.80 -0.40 8.69
CA PRO A 19 9.14 0.32 9.90
C PRO A 19 7.83 0.80 10.52
N SER A 20 7.44 0.18 11.62
CA SER A 20 6.26 0.56 12.36
C SER A 20 6.38 2.02 12.79
N GLU A 21 5.36 2.82 12.57
CA GLU A 21 5.12 4.17 13.07
C GLU A 21 5.86 5.35 12.40
N CYS A 22 7.04 5.19 11.82
CA CYS A 22 7.72 6.34 11.19
C CYS A 22 6.98 6.86 9.94
N PHE A 23 6.15 6.02 9.31
CA PHE A 23 5.40 6.33 8.10
C PHE A 23 3.88 6.47 8.33
N GLU A 24 3.36 6.24 9.55
CA GLU A 24 1.93 6.29 9.85
C GLU A 24 1.34 7.70 9.98
N LYS A 25 2.16 8.75 10.04
CA LYS A 25 1.67 10.14 10.14
C LYS A 25 1.21 10.76 8.82
N PHE A 26 1.14 9.99 7.74
CA PHE A 26 0.38 10.42 6.58
C PHE A 26 -1.11 10.20 6.82
N ASP A 27 -1.92 11.23 6.55
CA ASP A 27 -3.39 11.20 6.61
C ASP A 27 -3.95 9.82 6.25
N MET A 28 -4.48 9.11 7.24
CA MET A 28 -4.95 7.72 7.16
C MET A 28 -5.98 7.52 6.03
N SER A 29 -6.75 8.55 5.65
CA SER A 29 -7.70 8.48 4.55
C SER A 29 -6.98 8.50 3.20
N THR A 30 -5.94 9.29 3.08
CA THR A 30 -5.11 9.36 1.86
C THR A 30 -4.24 8.11 1.70
N ALA A 31 -3.72 7.56 2.79
CA ALA A 31 -2.95 6.31 2.77
C ALA A 31 -3.82 5.13 2.29
N GLY A 32 -5.06 5.02 2.76
CA GLY A 32 -6.00 3.99 2.32
C GLY A 32 -6.34 4.11 0.83
N ILE A 33 -6.58 5.31 0.33
CA ILE A 33 -6.83 5.56 -1.10
C ILE A 33 -5.61 5.17 -1.95
N ARG A 34 -4.39 5.55 -1.52
CA ARG A 34 -3.15 5.19 -2.24
C ARG A 34 -2.94 3.68 -2.28
N ALA A 35 -3.22 2.97 -1.18
CA ALA A 35 -3.12 1.52 -1.12
C ALA A 35 -4.08 0.86 -2.11
N ILE A 36 -5.35 1.30 -2.17
CA ILE A 36 -6.33 0.78 -3.13
C ILE A 36 -5.91 1.07 -4.57
N LEU A 37 -5.48 2.31 -4.88
CA LEU A 37 -4.99 2.67 -6.21
C LEU A 37 -3.83 1.78 -6.64
N LYS A 38 -2.89 1.50 -5.73
CA LYS A 38 -1.75 0.63 -6.00
C LYS A 38 -2.19 -0.80 -6.29
N ILE A 39 -3.04 -1.39 -5.44
CA ILE A 39 -3.55 -2.76 -5.62
C ILE A 39 -4.25 -2.88 -6.98
N LEU A 40 -5.14 -1.96 -7.30
CA LEU A 40 -5.88 -1.97 -8.56
C LEU A 40 -5.00 -1.71 -9.80
N ASN A 41 -3.89 -1.01 -9.64
CA ASN A 41 -2.95 -0.71 -10.74
C ASN A 41 -1.92 -1.82 -10.98
N GLU A 42 -1.68 -2.67 -9.98
CA GLU A 42 -0.68 -3.75 -10.05
C GLU A 42 -1.31 -5.13 -10.39
N THR A 43 -2.63 -5.22 -10.49
CA THR A 43 -3.32 -6.48 -10.84
C THR A 43 -4.20 -6.31 -12.07
N ASP A 44 -4.20 -7.32 -12.92
CA ASP A 44 -5.11 -7.43 -14.07
C ASP A 44 -6.36 -8.25 -13.72
N ASP A 45 -6.40 -8.86 -12.53
CA ASP A 45 -7.50 -9.67 -12.05
C ASP A 45 -8.68 -8.80 -11.57
N LYS A 46 -9.86 -9.42 -11.51
CA LYS A 46 -11.05 -8.79 -10.91
C LYS A 46 -10.83 -8.61 -9.41
N VAL A 47 -10.92 -7.38 -8.94
CA VAL A 47 -10.79 -7.04 -7.51
C VAL A 47 -12.15 -6.65 -6.95
N THR A 48 -12.55 -7.27 -5.87
CA THR A 48 -13.77 -6.96 -5.14
C THR A 48 -13.51 -6.12 -3.88
N ALA A 49 -14.55 -5.55 -3.30
CA ALA A 49 -14.45 -4.88 -2.01
C ALA A 49 -14.02 -5.85 -0.88
N GLY A 50 -14.38 -7.13 -0.99
CA GLY A 50 -13.93 -8.19 -0.07
C GLY A 50 -12.42 -8.41 -0.17
N ASP A 51 -11.90 -8.56 -1.39
CA ASP A 51 -10.46 -8.74 -1.62
C ASP A 51 -9.64 -7.57 -1.07
N LEU A 52 -10.13 -6.34 -1.25
CA LEU A 52 -9.50 -5.15 -0.68
C LEU A 52 -9.50 -5.16 0.86
N SER A 53 -10.60 -5.62 1.46
CA SER A 53 -10.72 -5.74 2.92
C SER A 53 -9.71 -6.74 3.48
N GLU A 54 -9.57 -7.89 2.86
CA GLU A 54 -8.59 -8.92 3.24
C GLU A 54 -7.15 -8.44 3.01
N CYS A 55 -6.85 -7.96 1.82
CA CYS A 55 -5.49 -7.54 1.44
C CYS A 55 -4.96 -6.40 2.33
N MET A 56 -5.83 -5.46 2.69
CA MET A 56 -5.47 -4.30 3.52
C MET A 56 -5.64 -4.55 5.01
N ASN A 57 -6.18 -5.71 5.41
CA ASN A 57 -6.49 -6.05 6.80
C ASN A 57 -7.32 -4.97 7.51
N VAL A 58 -8.36 -4.48 6.84
CA VAL A 58 -9.30 -3.48 7.37
C VAL A 58 -10.74 -3.95 7.19
N SER A 59 -11.66 -3.39 7.98
CA SER A 59 -13.07 -3.77 7.90
C SER A 59 -13.72 -3.43 6.55
N THR A 60 -14.72 -4.21 6.14
CA THR A 60 -15.51 -3.94 4.93
C THR A 60 -16.20 -2.57 4.98
N ALA A 61 -16.62 -2.13 6.17
CA ALA A 61 -17.20 -0.80 6.38
C ALA A 61 -16.20 0.32 6.03
N ARG A 62 -14.92 0.15 6.42
CA ARG A 62 -13.86 1.10 6.08
C ARG A 62 -13.58 1.13 4.57
N ILE A 63 -13.52 -0.04 3.94
CA ILE A 63 -13.39 -0.13 2.48
C ILE A 63 -14.55 0.58 1.78
N ALA A 64 -15.80 0.35 2.23
CA ALA A 64 -16.96 1.02 1.65
C ALA A 64 -16.87 2.55 1.68
N VAL A 65 -16.38 3.11 2.79
CA VAL A 65 -16.14 4.57 2.93
C VAL A 65 -15.06 5.06 1.95
N LEU A 66 -13.95 4.33 1.84
CA LEU A 66 -12.86 4.68 0.93
C LEU A 66 -13.32 4.61 -0.54
N LEU A 67 -14.00 3.54 -0.93
CA LEU A 67 -14.53 3.37 -2.27
C LEU A 67 -15.57 4.44 -2.63
N LYS A 68 -16.41 4.86 -1.67
CA LYS A 68 -17.35 5.97 -1.87
C LYS A 68 -16.61 7.27 -2.18
N LYS A 69 -15.55 7.58 -1.42
CA LYS A 69 -14.71 8.77 -1.66
C LYS A 69 -14.01 8.70 -3.02
N MET A 70 -13.50 7.53 -3.39
CA MET A 70 -12.80 7.35 -4.67
C MET A 70 -13.74 7.45 -5.86
N THR A 71 -14.95 6.91 -5.77
CA THR A 71 -15.99 7.06 -6.79
C THR A 71 -16.39 8.54 -6.96
N ALA A 72 -16.60 9.25 -5.85
CA ALA A 72 -16.93 10.69 -5.89
C ALA A 72 -15.82 11.53 -6.53
N LYS A 73 -14.56 11.09 -6.43
CA LYS A 73 -13.41 11.74 -7.08
C LYS A 73 -13.19 11.27 -8.54
N GLY A 74 -14.01 10.35 -9.03
CA GLY A 74 -13.86 9.78 -10.36
C GLY A 74 -12.60 8.95 -10.57
N LEU A 75 -12.08 8.30 -9.50
CA LEU A 75 -10.87 7.49 -9.55
C LEU A 75 -11.16 6.02 -9.83
N ILE A 76 -12.33 5.57 -9.46
CA ILE A 76 -12.81 4.20 -9.64
C ILE A 76 -14.24 4.19 -10.14
N GLU A 77 -14.59 3.10 -10.77
CA GLU A 77 -15.95 2.69 -11.09
C GLU A 77 -16.25 1.32 -10.48
N LYS A 78 -17.53 1.06 -10.25
CA LYS A 78 -18.03 -0.18 -9.67
C LYS A 78 -18.92 -0.86 -10.70
N GLU A 79 -18.64 -2.11 -10.95
CA GLU A 79 -19.45 -2.97 -11.81
C GLU A 79 -19.96 -4.16 -11.01
N HIS A 80 -21.17 -4.62 -11.30
CA HIS A 80 -21.64 -5.90 -10.80
C HIS A 80 -21.03 -7.03 -11.63
N ASP A 81 -20.58 -8.09 -10.95
CA ASP A 81 -20.07 -9.25 -11.68
C ASP A 81 -21.19 -9.87 -12.52
N SER A 82 -20.88 -10.21 -13.77
CA SER A 82 -21.84 -10.82 -14.70
C SER A 82 -22.29 -12.24 -14.29
N ALA A 83 -21.47 -12.93 -13.49
CA ALA A 83 -21.75 -14.28 -13.01
C ALA A 83 -22.51 -14.27 -11.68
N ASP A 84 -22.24 -13.32 -10.79
CA ASP A 84 -22.94 -13.11 -9.52
C ASP A 84 -23.19 -11.62 -9.28
N GLY A 85 -24.41 -11.16 -9.53
CA GLY A 85 -24.80 -9.76 -9.37
C GLY A 85 -24.70 -9.20 -7.94
N ARG A 86 -24.37 -10.07 -6.94
CA ARG A 86 -24.10 -9.65 -5.55
C ARG A 86 -22.65 -9.19 -5.37
N VAL A 87 -21.77 -9.60 -6.27
CA VAL A 87 -20.34 -9.26 -6.23
C VAL A 87 -20.12 -7.94 -6.95
N VAL A 88 -19.55 -6.99 -6.24
CA VAL A 88 -19.17 -5.69 -6.80
C VAL A 88 -17.68 -5.71 -7.10
N VAL A 89 -17.34 -5.60 -8.38
CA VAL A 89 -15.97 -5.46 -8.89
C VAL A 89 -15.60 -3.99 -8.95
N VAL A 90 -14.40 -3.67 -8.52
CA VAL A 90 -13.85 -2.31 -8.49
C VAL A 90 -12.78 -2.19 -9.58
N LYS A 91 -12.89 -1.17 -10.42
CA LYS A 91 -11.93 -0.89 -11.49
C LYS A 91 -11.44 0.55 -11.41
N LEU A 92 -10.19 0.78 -11.84
CA LEU A 92 -9.69 2.13 -12.04
C LEU A 92 -10.34 2.76 -13.28
N THR A 93 -10.69 4.04 -13.17
CA THR A 93 -10.93 4.88 -14.35
C THR A 93 -9.59 5.29 -14.97
N ASP A 94 -9.61 5.88 -16.19
CA ASP A 94 -8.40 6.44 -16.80
C ASP A 94 -7.73 7.47 -15.89
N ARG A 95 -8.53 8.31 -15.23
CA ARG A 95 -8.05 9.26 -14.22
C ARG A 95 -7.45 8.57 -13.01
N GLY A 96 -8.06 7.49 -12.52
CA GLY A 96 -7.54 6.70 -11.40
C GLY A 96 -6.20 6.08 -11.73
N LYS A 97 -6.04 5.57 -12.94
CA LYS A 97 -4.79 5.00 -13.44
C LYS A 97 -3.69 6.05 -13.55
N GLU A 98 -3.99 7.21 -14.14
CA GLU A 98 -3.05 8.34 -14.20
C GLU A 98 -2.56 8.77 -12.81
N ILE A 99 -3.47 8.87 -11.83
CA ILE A 99 -3.13 9.22 -10.45
C ILE A 99 -2.29 8.12 -9.78
N ALA A 100 -2.62 6.85 -10.01
CA ALA A 100 -1.85 5.72 -9.47
C ALA A 100 -0.41 5.72 -10.01
N ASP A 101 -0.24 5.96 -11.31
CA ASP A 101 1.07 6.04 -11.96
C ASP A 101 1.90 7.22 -11.42
N LYS A 102 1.30 8.39 -11.23
CA LYS A 102 1.96 9.55 -10.59
C LYS A 102 2.39 9.26 -9.15
N PHE A 103 1.58 8.55 -8.38
CA PHE A 103 1.97 8.14 -7.02
C PHE A 103 3.15 7.17 -7.04
N LYS A 104 3.15 6.22 -7.97
CA LYS A 104 4.26 5.30 -8.15
C LYS A 104 5.55 6.04 -8.49
N GLU A 105 5.50 6.94 -9.46
CA GLU A 105 6.65 7.76 -9.87
C GLU A 105 7.19 8.62 -8.72
N ASN A 106 6.31 9.32 -8.01
CA ASN A 106 6.71 10.13 -6.86
C ASN A 106 7.35 9.28 -5.75
N LEU A 107 6.83 8.09 -5.48
CA LEU A 107 7.41 7.18 -4.50
C LEU A 107 8.83 6.75 -4.92
N TYR A 108 9.03 6.40 -6.19
CA TYR A 108 10.35 6.05 -6.72
C TYR A 108 11.33 7.20 -6.59
N ASN A 109 10.92 8.43 -6.92
CA ASN A 109 11.75 9.61 -6.79
C ASN A 109 12.15 9.88 -5.33
N HIS A 110 11.21 9.81 -4.39
CA HIS A 110 11.51 10.00 -2.97
C HIS A 110 12.45 8.93 -2.40
N ILE A 111 12.26 7.67 -2.78
CA ILE A 111 13.16 6.59 -2.35
C ILE A 111 14.54 6.79 -2.98
N GLY A 112 14.61 7.15 -4.26
CA GLY A 112 15.86 7.46 -4.94
C GLY A 112 16.63 8.58 -4.25
N GLU A 113 15.97 9.71 -3.97
CA GLU A 113 16.57 10.82 -3.21
C GLU A 113 17.05 10.41 -1.82
N THR A 114 16.29 9.52 -1.16
CA THR A 114 16.66 9.01 0.17
C THR A 114 17.92 8.16 0.09
N ILE A 115 18.01 7.27 -0.89
CA ILE A 115 19.22 6.45 -1.13
C ILE A 115 20.40 7.33 -1.44
N ASP A 116 20.24 8.37 -2.27
CA ASP A 116 21.31 9.28 -2.63
C ASP A 116 21.84 10.08 -1.42
N LYS A 117 20.97 10.45 -0.49
CA LYS A 117 21.34 11.22 0.72
C LYS A 117 21.86 10.36 1.87
N VAL A 118 21.25 9.21 2.09
CA VAL A 118 21.53 8.35 3.25
C VAL A 118 22.55 7.25 2.90
N GLY A 119 22.54 6.78 1.68
CA GLY A 119 23.31 5.64 1.19
C GLY A 119 22.52 4.33 1.31
N MET A 120 22.69 3.45 0.30
CA MET A 120 21.97 2.17 0.24
C MET A 120 22.29 1.26 1.43
N ASP A 121 23.55 1.16 1.84
CA ASP A 121 23.98 0.28 2.93
C ASP A 121 23.31 0.65 4.26
N ARG A 122 23.26 1.94 4.57
CA ARG A 122 22.58 2.43 5.79
C ARG A 122 21.08 2.23 5.76
N MET A 123 20.47 2.34 4.59
CA MET A 123 19.05 2.05 4.42
C MET A 123 18.76 0.58 4.61
N MET A 124 19.63 -0.32 4.13
CA MET A 124 19.50 -1.76 4.35
C MET A 124 19.71 -2.13 5.82
N GLU A 125 20.69 -1.54 6.49
CA GLU A 125 20.90 -1.70 7.94
C GLU A 125 19.67 -1.29 8.75
N PHE A 126 19.05 -0.15 8.39
CA PHE A 126 17.81 0.30 9.02
C PHE A 126 16.66 -0.74 8.84
N VAL A 127 16.54 -1.34 7.65
CA VAL A 127 15.54 -2.39 7.40
C VAL A 127 15.79 -3.60 8.29
N GLU A 128 17.03 -4.06 8.43
CA GLU A 128 17.37 -5.20 9.29
C GLU A 128 17.08 -4.91 10.76
N ILE A 129 17.49 -3.75 11.26
CA ILE A 129 17.19 -3.30 12.63
C ILE A 129 15.65 -3.26 12.86
N SER A 130 14.90 -2.75 11.88
CA SER A 130 13.43 -2.70 11.97
C SER A 130 12.81 -4.10 12.06
N LYS A 131 13.33 -5.08 11.33
CA LYS A 131 12.89 -6.49 11.41
C LYS A 131 13.16 -7.09 12.80
N GLU A 132 14.34 -6.84 13.36
CA GLU A 132 14.71 -7.31 14.71
C GLU A 132 13.79 -6.72 15.77
N ILE A 133 13.55 -5.40 15.74
CA ILE A 133 12.63 -4.74 16.66
C ILE A 133 11.23 -5.34 16.55
N HIS A 134 10.72 -5.52 15.32
CA HIS A 134 9.40 -6.10 15.09
C HIS A 134 9.28 -7.53 15.65
N SER A 135 10.30 -8.36 15.45
CA SER A 135 10.37 -9.72 16.01
C SER A 135 10.32 -9.73 17.53
N VAL A 136 11.06 -8.84 18.19
CA VAL A 136 11.05 -8.72 19.66
C VAL A 136 9.67 -8.25 20.16
N MET A 137 9.05 -7.30 19.48
CA MET A 137 7.72 -6.80 19.87
C MET A 137 6.66 -7.89 19.73
N GLN A 138 6.66 -8.66 18.64
CA GLN A 138 5.73 -9.76 18.44
C GLN A 138 5.88 -10.86 19.50
N SER A 139 7.11 -11.21 19.86
CA SER A 139 7.38 -12.22 20.90
C SER A 139 6.92 -11.79 22.30
N ASN A 140 6.84 -10.50 22.57
CA ASN A 140 6.36 -9.95 23.84
C ASN A 140 4.83 -9.78 23.87
N CYS A 141 4.18 -9.46 22.74
CA CYS A 141 2.71 -9.36 22.67
C CYS A 141 2.02 -10.72 22.90
N SER A 142 2.64 -11.82 22.49
CA SER A 142 2.10 -13.17 22.73
C SER A 142 2.19 -13.65 24.20
N LYS A 143 2.81 -12.88 25.09
CA LYS A 143 2.93 -13.18 26.53
C LYS A 143 1.95 -12.42 27.42
N ILE A 144 1.14 -11.55 26.85
CA ILE A 144 0.10 -10.82 27.58
C ILE A 144 -1.22 -11.54 27.31
N ASP A 145 -1.51 -12.59 28.09
CA ASP A 145 -2.84 -13.18 28.20
C ASP A 145 -3.75 -12.15 28.91
N ILE A 146 -4.68 -11.53 28.16
CA ILE A 146 -5.80 -10.76 28.69
C ILE A 146 -7.03 -11.65 28.65
#